data_e93f0e56736007bd5d893729a6321b7b
#
_entry.id   e93f0e56736007bd5d893729a6321b7b
#
_cell.length_a   1.000
_cell.length_b   1.000
_cell.length_c   1.000
_cell.angle_alpha   90.00
_cell.angle_beta   90.00
_cell.angle_gamma   90.00
#
_symmetry.space_group_name_H-M   'P 1'
#
loop_
_entity.id
_entity.type
_entity.pdbx_description
1 polymer ?
#
loop_
_entity_poly.entity_id
_entity_poly.type
_entity_poly.pdbx_seq_one_letter_code
_entity_poly.pdbx_strand_id
1 'polypeptide(L)'
;MKPIYISGESLQGESYKLFISCLFEKSNIFSYEVLKDFDVIHDTDDKKYFDKILKSEKIFNNFYKKKSVDERNKLKSFVYLNNSAVKQYLKSAESIYHWNYPNNIENLCFYKNDVCVFESVTHEDYFVFYSGDKIEIDRLKEYGLKSI
;
A
#
# COMPACT_ATOMS: atom_id res chain seq x y z
N MET A 1 15.29 -11.62 5.35
CA MET A 1 13.86 -11.75 5.04
C MET A 1 13.68 -12.25 3.62
N LYS A 2 12.74 -13.14 3.42
CA LYS A 2 12.47 -13.67 2.09
C LYS A 2 11.26 -12.96 1.47
N PRO A 3 11.30 -12.68 0.16
CA PRO A 3 10.13 -12.21 -0.56
C PRO A 3 9.14 -13.35 -0.74
N ILE A 4 7.88 -13.05 -0.47
CA ILE A 4 6.76 -13.96 -0.71
C ILE A 4 5.86 -13.27 -1.72
N TYR A 5 5.78 -13.84 -2.91
CA TYR A 5 4.93 -13.33 -3.98
C TYR A 5 3.52 -13.82 -3.77
N ILE A 6 2.59 -12.88 -3.65
CA ILE A 6 1.19 -13.17 -3.37
C ILE A 6 0.37 -13.04 -4.65
N SER A 7 -0.53 -14.00 -4.87
CA SER A 7 -1.50 -13.90 -5.94
C SER A 7 -2.48 -12.76 -5.65
N GLY A 8 -2.59 -11.80 -6.57
CA GLY A 8 -3.50 -10.68 -6.43
C GLY A 8 -4.96 -11.13 -6.33
N GLU A 9 -5.33 -12.20 -7.00
CA GLU A 9 -6.67 -12.77 -6.92
C GLU A 9 -7.05 -13.21 -5.51
N SER A 10 -6.08 -13.60 -4.69
CA SER A 10 -6.33 -13.95 -3.28
C SER A 10 -6.48 -12.73 -2.38
N LEU A 11 -6.08 -11.55 -2.83
CA LEU A 11 -6.17 -10.29 -2.08
C LEU A 11 -7.50 -9.58 -2.35
N GLN A 12 -8.59 -10.26 -2.04
CA GLN A 12 -9.94 -9.72 -2.18
C GLN A 12 -10.84 -10.19 -1.04
N GLY A 13 -11.95 -9.50 -0.82
CA GLY A 13 -12.91 -9.81 0.21
C GLY A 13 -12.30 -9.78 1.60
N GLU A 14 -12.67 -10.74 2.43
CA GLU A 14 -12.20 -10.84 3.81
C GLU A 14 -10.68 -11.09 3.89
N SER A 15 -10.13 -11.87 2.98
CA SER A 15 -8.68 -12.11 2.91
C SER A 15 -7.89 -10.82 2.74
N TYR A 16 -8.37 -9.94 1.88
CA TYR A 16 -7.77 -8.61 1.69
C TYR A 16 -7.82 -7.78 2.97
N LYS A 17 -8.99 -7.75 3.64
CA LYS A 17 -9.18 -6.96 4.85
C LYS A 17 -8.28 -7.44 6.00
N LEU A 18 -8.18 -8.75 6.17
CA LEU A 18 -7.28 -9.35 7.15
C LEU A 18 -5.82 -9.03 6.83
N PHE A 19 -5.45 -9.06 5.57
CA PHE A 19 -4.10 -8.72 5.15
C PHE A 19 -3.76 -7.26 5.43
N ILE A 20 -4.66 -6.33 5.13
CA ILE A 20 -4.45 -4.91 5.46
C ILE A 20 -4.25 -4.73 6.97
N SER A 21 -5.05 -5.38 7.79
CA SER A 21 -4.87 -5.34 9.24
C SER A 21 -3.50 -5.85 9.66
N CYS A 22 -3.05 -6.95 9.08
CA CYS A 22 -1.72 -7.51 9.33
C CYS A 22 -0.62 -6.51 8.93
N LEU A 23 -0.74 -5.86 7.78
CA LEU A 23 0.24 -4.87 7.34
C LEU A 23 0.33 -3.69 8.31
N PHE A 24 -0.81 -3.21 8.82
CA PHE A 24 -0.79 -2.11 9.80
C PHE A 24 -0.18 -2.53 11.14
N GLU A 25 -0.31 -3.77 11.54
CA GLU A 25 0.36 -4.29 12.74
C GLU A 25 1.88 -4.36 12.58
N LYS A 26 2.36 -4.68 11.39
CA LYS A 26 3.77 -4.94 11.11
C LYS A 26 4.52 -3.72 10.62
N SER A 27 3.84 -2.66 10.30
CA SER A 27 4.43 -1.45 9.74
C SER A 27 4.10 -0.24 10.59
N ASN A 28 4.81 0.85 10.37
CA ASN A 28 4.50 2.14 10.96
C ASN A 28 4.33 3.23 9.90
N ILE A 29 4.59 2.90 8.66
CA ILE A 29 4.58 3.82 7.53
C ILE A 29 3.92 3.14 6.35
N PHE A 30 3.11 3.88 5.61
CA PHE A 30 2.62 3.45 4.31
C PHE A 30 2.87 4.51 3.26
N SER A 31 2.86 4.10 2.01
CA SER A 31 2.95 5.01 0.88
C SER A 31 2.05 4.56 -0.26
N TYR A 32 1.74 5.50 -1.12
CA TYR A 32 1.09 5.21 -2.39
C TYR A 32 1.69 6.10 -3.47
N GLU A 33 1.40 5.79 -4.71
CA GLU A 33 1.87 6.54 -5.86
C GLU A 33 0.71 7.10 -6.66
N VAL A 34 0.95 8.25 -7.30
CA VAL A 34 0.01 8.89 -8.21
C VAL A 34 0.78 9.31 -9.44
N LEU A 35 0.20 9.14 -10.62
CA LEU A 35 0.79 9.68 -11.84
C LEU A 35 0.84 11.20 -11.75
N LYS A 36 2.01 11.77 -11.98
CA LYS A 36 2.30 13.20 -11.83
C LYS A 36 1.34 14.07 -12.65
N ASP A 37 1.10 13.70 -13.89
CA ASP A 37 0.20 14.44 -14.78
C ASP A 37 -1.27 14.19 -14.41
N PHE A 38 -1.58 13.01 -13.93
CA PHE A 38 -2.91 12.62 -13.49
C PHE A 38 -3.35 13.41 -12.25
N ASP A 39 -2.44 13.65 -11.32
CA ASP A 39 -2.69 14.41 -10.09
C ASP A 39 -3.21 15.82 -10.37
N VAL A 40 -2.80 16.41 -11.48
CA VAL A 40 -3.24 17.76 -11.89
C VAL A 40 -4.59 17.73 -12.60
N ILE A 41 -4.84 16.71 -13.41
CA ILE A 41 -5.99 16.64 -14.32
C ILE A 41 -7.15 15.85 -13.70
N HIS A 42 -6.84 14.78 -12.99
CA HIS A 42 -7.80 13.83 -12.43
C HIS A 42 -7.54 13.60 -10.94
N ASP A 43 -8.02 14.50 -10.10
CA ASP A 43 -7.91 14.35 -8.66
C ASP A 43 -8.96 13.33 -8.21
N THR A 44 -8.52 12.16 -7.77
CA THR A 44 -9.42 11.08 -7.36
C THR A 44 -10.04 11.36 -5.99
N ASP A 45 -11.22 10.78 -5.73
CA ASP A 45 -11.87 10.88 -4.43
C ASP A 45 -11.02 10.26 -3.32
N ASP A 46 -10.32 9.17 -3.61
CA ASP A 46 -9.43 8.53 -2.65
C ASP A 46 -8.25 9.44 -2.28
N LYS A 47 -7.63 10.07 -3.27
CA LYS A 47 -6.55 11.02 -3.00
C LYS A 47 -7.04 12.19 -2.15
N LYS A 48 -8.18 12.76 -2.48
CA LYS A 48 -8.79 13.85 -1.69
C LYS A 48 -9.06 13.43 -0.26
N TYR A 49 -9.53 12.20 -0.06
CA TYR A 49 -9.78 11.66 1.26
C TYR A 49 -8.50 11.53 2.06
N PHE A 50 -7.44 10.97 1.47
CA PHE A 50 -6.15 10.87 2.13
C PHE A 50 -5.59 12.24 2.47
N ASP A 51 -5.63 13.18 1.56
CA ASP A 51 -5.15 14.54 1.79
C ASP A 51 -5.89 15.20 2.96
N LYS A 52 -7.19 14.99 3.06
CA LYS A 52 -8.01 15.51 4.15
C LYS A 52 -7.65 14.92 5.51
N ILE A 53 -7.51 13.59 5.58
CA ILE A 53 -7.17 12.90 6.82
C ILE A 53 -5.76 13.26 7.27
N LEU A 54 -4.83 13.30 6.35
CA LEU A 54 -3.41 13.37 6.63
C LEU A 54 -2.88 14.78 6.78
N LYS A 55 -3.71 15.81 6.56
CA LYS A 55 -3.35 17.19 6.83
C LYS A 55 -3.01 17.46 8.30
N SER A 56 -3.54 16.65 9.20
CA SER A 56 -3.25 16.76 10.64
C SER A 56 -2.06 15.91 11.08
N GLU A 57 -1.53 15.05 10.21
CA GLU A 57 -0.43 14.16 10.52
C GLU A 57 0.90 14.70 10.01
N LYS A 58 1.99 14.35 10.71
CA LYS A 58 3.31 14.71 10.22
C LYS A 58 3.68 13.84 9.04
N ILE A 59 3.98 14.49 7.93
CA ILE A 59 4.51 13.84 6.75
C ILE A 59 6.00 13.61 6.98
N PHE A 60 6.51 12.43 6.64
CA PHE A 60 7.92 12.13 6.67
C PHE A 60 8.64 12.84 5.52
N ASN A 61 9.12 14.05 5.79
CA ASN A 61 9.64 14.90 4.74
C ASN A 61 11.04 14.55 4.27
N ASN A 62 11.90 14.03 5.14
CA ASN A 62 13.33 13.97 4.81
C ASN A 62 13.80 12.60 4.36
N PHE A 63 13.29 11.54 4.97
CA PHE A 63 13.80 10.19 4.70
C PHE A 63 13.25 9.60 3.40
N TYR A 64 11.98 9.90 3.11
CA TYR A 64 11.28 9.31 1.98
C TYR A 64 11.23 10.19 0.73
N LYS A 65 11.78 11.39 0.80
CA LYS A 65 11.87 12.32 -0.35
C LYS A 65 12.50 11.68 -1.58
N LYS A 66 13.44 10.75 -1.39
CA LYS A 66 14.12 10.08 -2.51
C LYS A 66 13.17 9.18 -3.33
N LYS A 67 12.02 8.80 -2.74
CA LYS A 67 11.00 8.01 -3.42
C LYS A 67 9.84 8.86 -3.91
N SER A 68 9.86 10.15 -3.66
CA SER A 68 8.72 11.03 -3.90
C SER A 68 8.45 11.33 -5.37
N VAL A 69 9.45 11.21 -6.24
CA VAL A 69 9.28 11.49 -7.67
C VAL A 69 10.12 10.54 -8.49
N ASP A 70 9.45 9.81 -9.36
CA ASP A 70 10.09 9.10 -10.47
C ASP A 70 9.83 9.90 -11.74
N GLU A 71 10.77 10.73 -12.10
CA GLU A 71 10.65 11.59 -13.31
C GLU A 71 10.48 10.77 -14.59
N ARG A 72 11.09 9.58 -14.63
CA ARG A 72 11.05 8.71 -15.79
C ARG A 72 9.65 8.13 -16.03
N ASN A 73 8.96 7.71 -14.95
CA ASN A 73 7.64 7.10 -15.02
C ASN A 73 6.52 8.09 -14.66
N LYS A 74 6.88 9.33 -14.37
CA LYS A 74 5.92 10.39 -13.97
C LYS A 74 5.11 10.01 -12.74
N LEU A 75 5.68 9.22 -11.85
CA LEU A 75 5.06 8.82 -10.59
C LEU A 75 5.50 9.74 -9.47
N LYS A 76 4.57 10.05 -8.59
CA LYS A 76 4.81 10.82 -7.39
C LYS A 76 4.36 10.00 -6.19
N SER A 77 5.28 9.75 -5.26
CA SER A 77 5.01 8.99 -4.05
C SER A 77 4.63 9.91 -2.90
N PHE A 78 3.62 9.49 -2.13
CA PHE A 78 3.20 10.14 -0.90
C PHE A 78 3.41 9.17 0.25
N VAL A 79 4.10 9.63 1.29
CA VAL A 79 4.53 8.79 2.42
C VAL A 79 3.98 9.34 3.72
N TYR A 80 3.39 8.48 4.53
CA TYR A 80 2.66 8.87 5.72
C TYR A 80 2.90 7.92 6.88
N LEU A 81 2.71 8.42 8.11
CA LEU A 81 2.58 7.57 9.28
C LEU A 81 1.26 6.80 9.22
N ASN A 82 1.28 5.55 9.67
CA ASN A 82 0.06 4.77 9.83
C ASN A 82 -0.89 5.44 10.84
N ASN A 83 -2.17 5.46 10.51
CA ASN A 83 -3.20 5.82 11.47
C ASN A 83 -4.44 4.94 11.27
N SER A 84 -5.29 4.89 12.30
CA SER A 84 -6.45 4.00 12.32
C SER A 84 -7.52 4.40 11.30
N ALA A 85 -7.67 5.68 11.01
CA ALA A 85 -8.63 6.15 10.01
C ALA A 85 -8.25 5.67 8.61
N VAL A 86 -6.97 5.77 8.26
CA VAL A 86 -6.45 5.26 6.99
C VAL A 86 -6.59 3.74 6.90
N LYS A 87 -6.28 3.03 7.99
CA LYS A 87 -6.47 1.57 8.05
C LYS A 87 -7.91 1.19 7.71
N GLN A 88 -8.89 1.83 8.32
CA GLN A 88 -10.29 1.53 8.06
C GLN A 88 -10.70 1.88 6.63
N TYR A 89 -10.18 2.98 6.12
CA TYR A 89 -10.46 3.36 4.73
C TYR A 89 -9.90 2.35 3.72
N LEU A 90 -8.66 1.92 3.90
CA LEU A 90 -8.07 0.89 3.03
C LEU A 90 -8.85 -0.41 3.12
N LYS A 91 -9.33 -0.78 4.30
CA LYS A 91 -10.14 -1.99 4.50
C LYS A 91 -11.54 -1.89 3.88
N SER A 92 -12.03 -0.71 3.57
CA SER A 92 -13.34 -0.54 2.94
C SER A 92 -13.38 -0.98 1.47
N ALA A 93 -12.23 -1.09 0.83
CA ALA A 93 -12.16 -1.60 -0.55
C ALA A 93 -12.40 -3.11 -0.60
N GLU A 94 -12.88 -3.60 -1.73
CA GLU A 94 -13.17 -5.02 -1.94
C GLU A 94 -11.91 -5.84 -2.24
N SER A 95 -10.89 -5.22 -2.81
CA SER A 95 -9.66 -5.91 -3.18
C SER A 95 -8.49 -4.94 -3.32
N ILE A 96 -7.29 -5.52 -3.42
CA ILE A 96 -6.07 -4.76 -3.69
C ILE A 96 -6.15 -4.05 -5.04
N TYR A 97 -6.89 -4.58 -6.00
CA TYR A 97 -7.04 -4.00 -7.34
C TYR A 97 -7.85 -2.70 -7.36
N HIS A 98 -8.55 -2.38 -6.28
CA HIS A 98 -9.20 -1.08 -6.13
C HIS A 98 -8.18 0.07 -6.23
N TRP A 99 -6.97 -0.16 -5.75
CA TRP A 99 -5.89 0.84 -5.71
C TRP A 99 -5.08 0.78 -6.99
N ASN A 100 -5.66 1.31 -8.06
CA ASN A 100 -5.08 1.24 -9.40
C ASN A 100 -5.47 2.47 -10.24
N TYR A 101 -4.50 2.94 -11.03
CA TYR A 101 -4.72 3.93 -12.08
C TYR A 101 -5.69 3.36 -13.14
N PRO A 102 -6.59 4.15 -13.73
CA PRO A 102 -6.69 5.62 -13.63
C PRO A 102 -7.62 6.13 -12.54
N ASN A 103 -8.31 5.29 -11.81
CA ASN A 103 -9.42 5.66 -10.94
C ASN A 103 -8.97 6.08 -9.54
N ASN A 104 -7.85 5.54 -9.07
CA ASN A 104 -7.40 5.71 -7.70
C ASN A 104 -5.89 5.93 -7.62
N ILE A 105 -5.43 6.13 -6.39
CA ILE A 105 -4.01 5.97 -6.06
C ILE A 105 -3.61 4.54 -6.36
N GLU A 106 -2.33 4.30 -6.54
CA GLU A 106 -1.84 2.95 -6.81
C GLU A 106 -0.56 2.63 -6.05
N ASN A 107 -0.12 1.38 -6.14
CA ASN A 107 1.16 0.91 -5.64
C ASN A 107 1.32 1.15 -4.14
N LEU A 108 0.40 0.61 -3.34
CA LEU A 108 0.49 0.66 -1.90
C LEU A 108 1.75 -0.06 -1.42
N CYS A 109 2.51 0.60 -0.55
CA CYS A 109 3.69 0.03 0.09
C CYS A 109 3.63 0.28 1.59
N PHE A 110 4.18 -0.66 2.34
CA PHE A 110 4.23 -0.57 3.80
C PHE A 110 5.65 -0.81 4.29
N TYR A 111 6.05 -0.03 5.29
CA TYR A 111 7.41 -0.06 5.82
C TYR A 111 7.40 -0.12 7.35
N LYS A 112 8.34 -0.85 7.92
CA LYS A 112 8.70 -0.73 9.34
C LYS A 112 9.99 0.07 9.38
N ASN A 113 9.88 1.32 9.80
CA ASN A 113 10.95 2.31 9.64
C ASN A 113 11.37 2.38 8.15
N ASP A 114 12.58 2.00 7.82
CA ASP A 114 13.09 2.00 6.44
C ASP A 114 13.11 0.64 5.77
N VAL A 115 12.55 -0.38 6.44
CA VAL A 115 12.50 -1.74 5.91
C VAL A 115 11.15 -2.01 5.28
N CYS A 116 11.15 -2.41 4.01
CA CYS A 116 9.94 -2.75 3.31
C CYS A 116 9.29 -4.01 3.89
N VAL A 117 8.01 -3.91 4.21
CA VAL A 117 7.18 -5.03 4.68
C VAL A 117 6.34 -5.58 3.53
N PHE A 118 5.82 -4.69 2.72
CA PHE A 118 5.00 -5.05 1.56
C PHE A 118 5.15 -3.99 0.48
N GLU A 119 5.27 -4.45 -0.75
CA GLU A 119 5.24 -3.57 -1.90
C GLU A 119 4.31 -4.11 -2.97
N SER A 120 3.72 -3.21 -3.72
CA SER A 120 2.83 -3.57 -4.81
C SER A 120 3.08 -2.71 -6.04
N VAL A 121 2.90 -3.32 -7.21
CA VAL A 121 2.76 -2.63 -8.50
C VAL A 121 1.50 -3.21 -9.12
N THR A 122 0.38 -2.54 -8.88
CA THR A 122 -0.94 -3.13 -9.10
C THR A 122 -1.21 -3.48 -10.55
N HIS A 123 -0.86 -2.60 -11.49
CA HIS A 123 -1.09 -2.85 -12.92
C HIS A 123 -0.16 -3.91 -13.52
N GLU A 124 0.89 -4.30 -12.78
CA GLU A 124 1.78 -5.40 -13.16
C GLU A 124 1.44 -6.70 -12.42
N ASP A 125 0.39 -6.69 -11.61
CA ASP A 125 -0.02 -7.82 -10.78
C ASP A 125 1.11 -8.32 -9.87
N TYR A 126 1.87 -7.37 -9.32
CA TYR A 126 3.06 -7.63 -8.52
C TYR A 126 2.78 -7.25 -7.07
N PHE A 127 2.79 -8.25 -6.19
CA PHE A 127 2.50 -8.09 -4.76
C PHE A 127 3.50 -8.93 -3.98
N VAL A 128 4.33 -8.26 -3.17
CA VAL A 128 5.39 -8.94 -2.43
C VAL A 128 5.34 -8.57 -0.96
N PHE A 129 5.25 -9.60 -0.14
CA PHE A 129 5.35 -9.50 1.31
C PHE A 129 6.71 -10.04 1.75
N TYR A 130 7.39 -9.29 2.61
CA TYR A 130 8.71 -9.67 3.10
C TYR A 130 8.61 -10.19 4.53
N SER A 131 8.93 -11.46 4.73
CA SER A 131 8.95 -12.07 6.05
C SER A 131 10.06 -13.09 6.17
N GLY A 132 10.66 -13.18 7.36
CA GLY A 132 11.59 -14.24 7.73
C GLY A 132 10.95 -15.26 8.68
N ASP A 133 9.71 -15.05 9.04
CA ASP A 133 9.03 -15.81 10.09
C ASP A 133 8.00 -16.77 9.47
N LYS A 134 8.20 -18.06 9.74
CA LYS A 134 7.28 -19.10 9.30
C LYS A 134 5.88 -18.92 9.87
N ILE A 135 5.77 -18.42 11.09
CA ILE A 135 4.45 -18.17 11.75
C ILE A 135 3.66 -17.13 10.96
N GLU A 136 4.31 -16.09 10.50
CA GLU A 136 3.68 -15.08 9.65
C GLU A 136 3.20 -15.65 8.32
N ILE A 137 4.05 -16.46 7.71
CA ILE A 137 3.71 -17.13 6.43
C ILE A 137 2.49 -18.03 6.60
N ASP A 138 2.46 -18.81 7.67
CA ASP A 138 1.33 -19.70 7.96
C ASP A 138 0.05 -18.90 8.23
N ARG A 139 0.18 -17.75 8.90
CA ARG A 139 -0.94 -16.83 9.15
C ARG A 139 -1.52 -16.29 7.83
N LEU A 140 -0.67 -15.94 6.87
CA LEU A 140 -1.16 -15.50 5.56
C LEU A 140 -1.99 -16.58 4.87
N LYS A 141 -1.57 -17.83 4.98
CA LYS A 141 -2.35 -18.96 4.45
C LYS A 141 -3.69 -19.11 5.15
N GLU A 142 -3.73 -18.93 6.47
CA GLU A 142 -4.97 -18.95 7.25
C GLU A 142 -5.93 -17.85 6.81
N TYR A 143 -5.42 -16.70 6.37
CA TYR A 143 -6.23 -15.62 5.81
C TYR A 143 -6.77 -15.93 4.42
N GLY A 144 -6.34 -17.03 3.82
CA GLY A 144 -6.75 -17.42 2.47
C GLY A 144 -5.85 -16.88 1.36
N LEU A 145 -4.70 -16.32 1.72
CA LEU A 145 -3.77 -15.80 0.73
C LEU A 145 -2.99 -16.93 0.06
N LYS A 146 -2.81 -16.80 -1.23
CA LYS A 146 -2.07 -17.78 -2.03
C LYS A 146 -0.77 -17.17 -2.51
N SER A 147 0.33 -17.88 -2.30
CA SER A 147 1.61 -17.54 -2.90
C SER A 147 1.70 -18.07 -4.32
N ILE A 148 2.48 -17.36 -5.11
CA ILE A 148 2.79 -17.77 -6.48
C ILE A 148 4.04 -18.64 -6.48
#